data_d6c2a153f52d675d4cd3a477a922439c
#
_entry.id   d6c2a153f52d675d4cd3a477a922439c
#
_cell.length_a   1.000
_cell.length_b   1.000
_cell.length_c   1.000
_cell.angle_alpha   90.00
_cell.angle_beta   90.00
_cell.angle_gamma   90.00
#
_symmetry.space_group_name_H-M   'P 1'
#
loop_
_entity.id
_entity.type
_entity.pdbx_description
1 polymer ?
#
loop_
_entity_poly.entity_id
_entity_poly.type
_entity_poly.pdbx_seq_one_letter_code
_entity_poly.pdbx_strand_id
1 'polypeptide(L)' 'MTEQTQSGTEEQIGFHKGSLTTLAKEREELLRIVGITEQLMQMHIKALKELGVDIEAEARKAKEKAKEPLERKLR' A
#
# COMPACT_ATOMS: atom_id res chain seq x y z
N MET A 1 37.30 20.71 14.16
CA MET A 1 36.11 19.95 14.62
C MET A 1 34.82 20.46 14.05
N THR A 2 34.60 21.77 14.07
CA THR A 2 33.40 22.37 13.51
C THR A 2 33.24 22.10 12.02
N GLU A 3 34.32 22.16 11.26
CA GLU A 3 34.29 21.88 9.82
C GLU A 3 33.96 20.43 9.51
N GLN A 4 34.52 19.49 10.27
CA GLN A 4 34.21 18.06 10.12
C GLN A 4 32.75 17.77 10.47
N THR A 5 32.21 18.43 11.50
CA THR A 5 30.82 18.26 11.90
C THR A 5 29.90 18.80 10.81
N GLN A 6 30.22 19.96 10.22
CA GLN A 6 29.44 20.55 9.14
C GLN A 6 29.50 19.67 7.89
N SER A 7 30.68 19.17 7.54
CA SER A 7 30.87 18.29 6.40
C SER A 7 30.09 16.98 6.57
N GLY A 8 30.16 16.38 7.79
CA GLY A 8 29.40 15.19 8.10
C GLY A 8 27.91 15.41 8.03
N THR A 9 27.45 16.56 8.49
CA THR A 9 26.05 16.93 8.45
C THR A 9 25.58 17.14 7.00
N GLU A 10 26.37 17.82 6.19
CA GLU A 10 26.08 18.04 4.77
C GLU A 10 26.02 16.73 4.00
N GLU A 11 26.95 15.83 4.30
CA GLU A 11 26.93 14.49 3.69
C GLU A 11 25.66 13.72 4.06
N GLN A 12 25.27 13.78 5.33
CA GLN A 12 24.04 13.12 5.80
C GLN A 12 22.82 13.72 5.12
N ILE A 13 22.76 15.02 5.01
CA ILE A 13 21.66 15.70 4.34
C ILE A 13 21.60 15.27 2.88
N GLY A 14 22.74 15.28 2.19
CA GLY A 14 22.82 14.85 0.80
C GLY A 14 22.39 13.40 0.60
N PHE A 15 22.84 12.52 1.49
CA PHE A 15 22.44 11.11 1.47
C PHE A 15 20.93 10.95 1.60
N HIS A 16 20.35 11.63 2.58
CA HIS A 16 18.91 11.51 2.82
C HIS A 16 18.09 12.15 1.70
N LYS A 17 18.54 13.27 1.16
CA LYS A 17 17.86 13.88 0.01
C LYS A 17 17.91 12.97 -1.22
N GLY A 18 19.07 12.38 -1.48
CA GLY A 18 19.24 11.45 -2.59
C GLY A 18 18.37 10.22 -2.43
N SER A 19 18.38 9.64 -1.23
CA SER A 19 17.57 8.47 -0.91
C SER A 19 16.09 8.78 -1.06
N LEU A 20 15.64 9.94 -0.57
CA LEU A 20 14.27 10.35 -0.68
C LEU A 20 13.84 10.52 -2.15
N THR A 21 14.71 11.11 -2.97
CA THR A 21 14.43 11.28 -4.40
C THR A 21 14.24 9.93 -5.09
N THR A 22 15.13 8.97 -4.79
CA THR A 22 15.05 7.62 -5.35
C THR A 22 13.76 6.92 -4.90
N LEU A 23 13.47 6.99 -3.61
CA LEU A 23 12.26 6.37 -3.05
C LEU A 23 10.98 7.00 -3.61
N ALA A 24 10.99 8.30 -3.84
CA ALA A 24 9.84 8.99 -4.45
C ALA A 24 9.57 8.47 -5.86
N LYS A 25 10.63 8.25 -6.64
CA LYS A 25 10.49 7.67 -7.99
C LYS A 25 9.99 6.24 -7.94
N GLU A 26 10.50 5.46 -7.02
CA GLU A 26 10.04 4.08 -6.81
C GLU A 26 8.57 4.05 -6.40
N ARG A 27 8.18 4.97 -5.53
CA ARG A 27 6.78 5.09 -5.12
C ARG A 27 5.86 5.37 -6.31
N GLU A 28 6.27 6.28 -7.18
CA GLU A 28 5.49 6.59 -8.40
C GLU A 28 5.32 5.35 -9.28
N GLU A 29 6.40 4.59 -9.47
CA GLU A 29 6.35 3.37 -10.27
C GLU A 29 5.45 2.32 -9.63
N LEU A 30 5.55 2.15 -8.32
CA LEU A 30 4.70 1.20 -7.60
C LEU A 30 3.22 1.60 -7.68
N LEU A 31 2.93 2.89 -7.55
CA LEU A 31 1.55 3.38 -7.68
C LEU A 31 0.99 3.13 -9.08
N ARG A 32 1.82 3.26 -10.10
CA ARG A 32 1.41 2.94 -11.47
C ARG A 32 1.06 1.46 -11.60
N ILE A 33 1.89 0.59 -11.02
CA ILE A 33 1.65 -0.86 -11.02
C ILE A 33 0.38 -1.18 -10.24
N VAL A 34 0.18 -0.55 -9.08
CA VAL A 34 -1.05 -0.71 -8.30
C VAL A 34 -2.27 -0.34 -9.13
N GLY A 35 -2.21 0.80 -9.85
CA GLY A 35 -3.30 1.23 -10.71
C GLY A 35 -3.66 0.21 -11.78
N ILE A 36 -2.64 -0.34 -12.44
CA ILE A 36 -2.84 -1.39 -13.46
C ILE A 36 -3.46 -2.63 -12.83
N THR A 37 -2.95 -3.04 -11.68
CA THR A 37 -3.44 -4.19 -10.95
C THR A 37 -4.90 -4.02 -10.56
N GLU A 38 -5.26 -2.83 -10.06
CA GLU A 38 -6.64 -2.53 -9.69
C GLU A 38 -7.59 -2.59 -10.89
N GLN A 39 -7.15 -2.11 -12.05
CA GLN A 39 -7.94 -2.21 -13.28
C GLN A 39 -8.20 -3.66 -13.66
N LEU A 40 -7.17 -4.51 -13.56
CA LEU A 40 -7.31 -5.94 -13.85
C LEU A 40 -8.24 -6.59 -12.84
N MET A 41 -8.12 -6.26 -11.57
CA MET A 41 -9.02 -6.75 -10.53
C MET A 41 -10.46 -6.38 -10.84
N GLN A 42 -10.71 -5.13 -11.23
CA GLN A 42 -12.06 -4.66 -11.55
C GLN A 42 -12.65 -5.40 -12.73
N MET A 43 -11.84 -5.69 -13.73
CA MET A 43 -12.28 -6.51 -14.88
C MET A 43 -12.79 -7.88 -14.43
N HIS A 44 -12.03 -8.52 -13.56
CA HIS A 44 -12.40 -9.86 -13.09
C HIS A 44 -13.59 -9.82 -12.12
N ILE A 45 -13.67 -8.79 -11.28
CA ILE A 45 -14.82 -8.59 -10.39
C ILE A 45 -16.10 -8.42 -11.22
N LYS A 46 -16.01 -7.61 -12.28
CA LYS A 46 -17.14 -7.39 -13.19
C LYS A 46 -17.55 -8.68 -13.89
N ALA A 47 -16.58 -9.43 -14.38
CA ALA A 47 -16.84 -10.72 -15.03
C ALA A 47 -17.53 -11.70 -14.09
N LEU A 48 -17.07 -11.75 -12.83
CA LEU A 48 -17.68 -12.60 -11.81
C LEU A 48 -19.12 -12.19 -11.52
N LYS A 49 -19.39 -10.90 -11.43
CA LYS A 49 -20.76 -10.39 -11.23
C LYS A 49 -21.68 -10.83 -12.37
N GLU A 50 -21.19 -10.78 -13.60
CA GLU A 50 -21.94 -11.24 -14.77
C GLU A 50 -22.23 -12.75 -14.70
N LEU A 51 -21.36 -13.50 -14.04
CA LEU A 51 -21.54 -14.93 -13.81
C LEU A 51 -22.32 -15.24 -12.54
N GLY A 52 -22.81 -14.22 -11.84
CA GLY A 52 -23.64 -14.38 -10.66
C GLY A 52 -22.87 -14.44 -9.34
N VAL A 53 -21.58 -14.08 -9.34
CA VAL A 53 -20.74 -14.11 -8.13
C VAL A 53 -20.41 -12.69 -7.71
N ASP A 54 -20.78 -12.31 -6.49
CA ASP A 54 -20.46 -10.99 -5.93
C ASP A 54 -19.33 -11.14 -4.91
N ILE A 55 -18.11 -10.96 -5.39
CA ILE A 55 -16.90 -11.08 -4.57
C ILE A 55 -16.83 -10.00 -3.49
N GLU A 56 -17.31 -8.80 -3.80
CA GLU A 56 -17.29 -7.70 -2.83
C GLU A 56 -18.19 -8.01 -1.63
N ALA A 57 -19.35 -8.57 -1.88
CA ALA A 57 -20.26 -8.98 -0.82
C ALA A 57 -19.68 -10.14 -0.01
N GLU A 58 -19.04 -11.10 -0.68
CA GLU A 58 -18.37 -12.22 -0.01
C GLU A 58 -17.23 -11.74 0.89
N ALA A 59 -16.44 -10.79 0.43
CA ALA A 59 -15.34 -10.23 1.21
C ALA A 59 -15.86 -9.49 2.44
N ARG A 60 -16.95 -8.75 2.32
CA ARG A 60 -17.57 -8.07 3.46
C ARG A 60 -18.09 -9.07 4.49
N LYS A 61 -18.74 -10.12 4.04
CA LYS A 61 -19.24 -11.19 4.93
C LYS A 61 -18.09 -11.88 5.66
N ALA A 62 -17.00 -12.14 4.97
CA ALA A 62 -15.82 -12.75 5.58
C ALA A 62 -15.21 -11.85 6.66
N LYS A 63 -15.16 -10.55 6.41
CA LYS A 63 -14.68 -9.56 7.38
C LYS A 63 -15.56 -9.50 8.62
N GLU A 64 -16.86 -9.50 8.44
CA GLU A 64 -17.82 -9.48 9.55
C GLU A 64 -17.70 -10.74 10.40
N LYS A 65 -17.57 -11.90 9.76
CA LYS A 65 -17.37 -13.17 10.47
C LYS A 65 -16.08 -13.19 11.27
N ALA A 66 -15.01 -12.65 10.71
CA ALA A 66 -13.73 -12.59 11.41
C ALA A 66 -13.76 -11.64 12.60
N LYS A 67 -14.62 -10.62 12.56
CA LYS A 67 -14.75 -9.62 13.61
C LYS A 67 -15.59 -10.11 14.80
N GLU A 68 -16.60 -10.91 14.54
CA GLU A 68 -17.52 -11.41 15.58
C GLU A 68 -16.82 -12.15 16.74
N PRO A 69 -15.94 -13.13 16.48
CA PRO A 69 -15.28 -13.83 17.59
C PRO A 69 -14.44 -12.91 18.46
N LEU A 70 -13.84 -11.89 17.88
CA LEU A 70 -13.02 -10.94 18.62
C LEU A 70 -13.87 -10.08 19.55
N GLU A 71 -15.01 -9.62 19.07
CA GLU A 71 -15.95 -8.84 19.86
C GLU A 71 -16.51 -9.65 21.04
N ARG A 72 -16.80 -10.92 20.82
CA ARG A 72 -17.26 -11.83 21.87
C ARG A 72 -16.19 -12.03 22.93
N LYS A 73 -14.94 -12.13 22.54
CA LYS A 73 -13.81 -12.29 23.47
C LYS A 73 -13.56 -11.05 24.31
N LEU A 74 -13.87 -9.87 23.78
CA LEU A 74 -13.69 -8.60 24.49
C LEU A 74 -14.78 -8.29 25.48
N ARG A 75 -15.88 -9.02 25.47
CA ARG A 75 -16.96 -8.90 26.44
C ARG A 75 -16.69 -9.83 27.63
#